data_a941c86363dbc89426e42967630d12c3
#
_entry.id   a941c86363dbc89426e42967630d12c3
#
_cell.length_a   1.000
_cell.length_b   1.000
_cell.length_c   1.000
_cell.angle_alpha   90.00
_cell.angle_beta   90.00
_cell.angle_gamma   90.00
#
_symmetry.space_group_name_H-M   'P 1'
#
loop_
_entity.id
_entity.type
_entity.pdbx_description
1 polymer ?
#
loop_
_entity_poly.entity_id
_entity_poly.type
_entity_poly.pdbx_seq_one_letter_code
_entity_poly.pdbx_strand_id
1 'polypeptide(L)'
;MKRHIYIYLGIIQLFVALGAFPAGYSMLVEPDGSGLGMNPGFLEGSPFPDYFIPGLFLFTVNGIFNLAGAILSFFKWKFTGWIGIGLGASLIIWITVQVLSIQMYHFFQPAYFIIGAIEIVLGYLWIKRTNQIIA
;
A
#
# COMPACT_ATOMS: atom_id res chain seq x y z
N MET A 1 -23.59 -0.28 9.25
CA MET A 1 -22.19 -0.76 9.25
C MET A 1 -21.82 -1.36 7.92
N LYS A 2 -22.52 -2.43 7.55
CA LYS A 2 -22.22 -3.16 6.31
C LYS A 2 -22.10 -2.27 5.08
N ARG A 3 -23.07 -1.39 4.87
CA ARG A 3 -23.12 -0.53 3.69
C ARG A 3 -22.09 0.60 3.67
N HIS A 4 -21.34 0.79 4.76
CA HIS A 4 -20.31 1.82 4.80
C HIS A 4 -18.89 1.25 4.63
N ILE A 5 -18.76 -0.07 4.67
CA ILE A 5 -17.43 -0.69 4.58
C ILE A 5 -16.74 -0.32 3.26
N TYR A 6 -17.50 -0.31 2.16
CA TYR A 6 -16.93 0.03 0.86
C TYR A 6 -16.44 1.48 0.81
N ILE A 7 -17.12 2.39 1.50
CA ILE A 7 -16.69 3.79 1.56
C ILE A 7 -15.39 3.90 2.35
N TYR A 8 -15.31 3.27 3.52
CA TYR A 8 -14.10 3.31 4.33
C TYR A 8 -12.92 2.69 3.60
N LEU A 9 -13.14 1.54 2.98
CA LEU A 9 -12.09 0.86 2.23
C LEU A 9 -11.61 1.72 1.06
N GLY A 10 -12.54 2.31 0.32
CA GLY A 10 -12.21 3.19 -0.81
C GLY A 10 -11.42 4.42 -0.36
N ILE A 11 -11.81 5.06 0.74
CA ILE A 11 -11.12 6.23 1.27
C ILE A 11 -9.69 5.87 1.68
N ILE A 12 -9.51 4.75 2.37
CA ILE A 12 -8.18 4.31 2.82
C ILE A 12 -7.30 3.98 1.61
N GLN A 13 -7.84 3.28 0.62
CA GLN A 13 -7.10 2.95 -0.59
C GLN A 13 -6.70 4.21 -1.36
N LEU A 14 -7.59 5.19 -1.45
CA LEU A 14 -7.29 6.45 -2.09
C LEU A 14 -6.18 7.20 -1.33
N PHE A 15 -6.25 7.20 0.00
CA PHE A 15 -5.23 7.83 0.83
C PHE A 15 -3.86 7.20 0.59
N VAL A 16 -3.79 5.87 0.54
CA VAL A 16 -2.53 5.16 0.27
C VAL A 16 -2.01 5.53 -1.11
N ALA A 17 -2.88 5.55 -2.12
CA ALA A 17 -2.48 5.90 -3.49
C ALA A 17 -1.91 7.31 -3.57
N LEU A 18 -2.57 8.28 -2.93
CA LEU A 18 -2.13 9.67 -2.95
C LEU A 18 -0.77 9.86 -2.29
N GLY A 19 -0.45 9.05 -1.28
CA GLY A 19 0.87 9.08 -0.67
C GLY A 19 1.92 8.34 -1.49
N ALA A 20 1.51 7.24 -2.13
CA ALA A 20 2.44 6.39 -2.89
C ALA A 20 2.88 7.01 -4.22
N PHE A 21 2.01 7.75 -4.90
CA PHE A 21 2.34 8.33 -6.20
C PHE A 21 3.53 9.29 -6.15
N PRO A 22 3.50 10.35 -5.32
CA PRO A 22 4.63 11.28 -5.30
C PRO A 22 5.91 10.62 -4.78
N ALA A 23 5.83 9.77 -3.78
CA ALA A 23 7.00 9.10 -3.24
C ALA A 23 7.61 8.12 -4.24
N GLY A 24 6.78 7.28 -4.86
CA GLY A 24 7.24 6.34 -5.87
C GLY A 24 7.77 7.03 -7.11
N TYR A 25 7.11 8.10 -7.55
CA TYR A 25 7.56 8.90 -8.67
C TYR A 25 8.96 9.47 -8.42
N SER A 26 9.16 10.04 -7.23
CA SER A 26 10.45 10.59 -6.86
C SER A 26 11.56 9.54 -6.91
N MET A 27 11.29 8.33 -6.42
CA MET A 27 12.25 7.24 -6.46
C MET A 27 12.57 6.78 -7.89
N LEU A 28 11.59 6.84 -8.79
CA LEU A 28 11.79 6.46 -10.19
C LEU A 28 12.62 7.49 -10.95
N VAL A 29 12.38 8.78 -10.68
CA VAL A 29 13.05 9.88 -11.38
C VAL A 29 14.42 10.16 -10.78
N GLU A 30 14.56 10.01 -9.47
CA GLU A 30 15.80 10.20 -8.73
C GLU A 30 16.11 8.94 -7.91
N PRO A 31 16.63 7.88 -8.57
CA PRO A 31 16.83 6.59 -7.89
C PRO A 31 17.86 6.62 -6.76
N ASP A 32 18.68 7.67 -6.68
CA ASP A 32 19.61 7.83 -5.57
C ASP A 32 18.92 8.25 -4.26
N GLY A 33 17.62 8.54 -4.31
CA GLY A 33 16.83 8.91 -3.14
C GLY A 33 16.89 10.39 -2.80
N SER A 34 17.62 11.21 -3.58
CA SER A 34 17.83 12.62 -3.26
C SER A 34 16.52 13.41 -3.20
N GLY A 35 15.54 13.05 -4.03
CA GLY A 35 14.25 13.74 -4.04
C GLY A 35 13.45 13.57 -2.76
N LEU A 36 13.76 12.56 -1.95
CA LEU A 36 13.10 12.28 -0.66
C LEU A 36 14.04 12.50 0.52
N GLY A 37 15.20 13.12 0.29
CA GLY A 37 16.17 13.34 1.36
C GLY A 37 16.88 12.06 1.78
N MET A 38 16.87 11.03 0.95
CA MET A 38 17.55 9.78 1.21
C MET A 38 18.83 9.67 0.38
N ASN A 39 19.63 8.64 0.64
CA ASN A 39 20.79 8.34 -0.16
C ASN A 39 20.95 6.81 -0.28
N PRO A 40 21.76 6.31 -1.27
CA PRO A 40 21.91 4.87 -1.45
C PRO A 40 22.54 4.15 -0.27
N GLY A 41 23.23 4.86 0.61
CA GLY A 41 23.83 4.27 1.81
C GLY A 41 22.80 3.63 2.73
N PHE A 42 21.55 4.12 2.72
CA PHE A 42 20.49 3.50 3.51
C PHE A 42 20.11 2.10 3.03
N LEU A 43 20.51 1.74 1.81
CA LEU A 43 20.25 0.42 1.23
C LEU A 43 21.42 -0.54 1.39
N GLU A 44 22.47 -0.14 2.08
CA GLU A 44 23.65 -0.98 2.27
C GLU A 44 23.26 -2.28 2.96
N GLY A 45 23.72 -3.39 2.40
CA GLY A 45 23.39 -4.72 2.90
C GLY A 45 22.08 -5.28 2.36
N SER A 46 21.31 -4.49 1.60
CA SER A 46 20.08 -4.97 0.97
C SER A 46 20.36 -5.43 -0.48
N PRO A 47 19.41 -6.15 -1.11
CA PRO A 47 19.58 -6.54 -2.52
C PRO A 47 19.38 -5.38 -3.50
N PHE A 48 19.02 -4.18 -3.03
CA PHE A 48 18.70 -3.05 -3.91
C PHE A 48 19.91 -2.14 -4.07
N PRO A 49 20.40 -1.93 -5.32
CA PRO A 49 21.50 -0.99 -5.56
C PRO A 49 21.10 0.48 -5.42
N ASP A 50 19.82 0.79 -5.66
CA ASP A 50 19.26 2.12 -5.51
C ASP A 50 17.76 1.99 -5.25
N TYR A 51 17.04 3.11 -5.34
CA TYR A 51 15.61 3.15 -5.01
C TYR A 51 14.70 2.91 -6.22
N PHE A 52 15.24 2.56 -7.39
CA PHE A 52 14.40 2.39 -8.58
C PHE A 52 13.40 1.24 -8.40
N ILE A 53 13.86 0.06 -8.01
CA ILE A 53 12.98 -1.10 -7.82
C ILE A 53 11.99 -0.88 -6.67
N PRO A 54 12.43 -0.41 -5.48
CA PRO A 54 11.48 -0.03 -4.43
C PRO A 54 10.47 1.00 -4.90
N GLY A 55 10.91 2.00 -5.67
CA GLY A 55 10.02 3.03 -6.19
C GLY A 55 9.04 2.50 -7.21
N LEU A 56 9.45 1.58 -8.06
CA LEU A 56 8.59 0.93 -9.03
C LEU A 56 7.47 0.16 -8.32
N PHE A 57 7.81 -0.60 -7.28
CA PHE A 57 6.82 -1.31 -6.48
C PHE A 57 5.87 -0.34 -5.79
N LEU A 58 6.41 0.68 -5.16
CA LEU A 58 5.61 1.67 -4.44
C LEU A 58 4.63 2.37 -5.38
N PHE A 59 5.10 2.84 -6.52
CA PHE A 59 4.27 3.55 -7.49
C PHE A 59 3.19 2.64 -8.08
N THR A 60 3.55 1.41 -8.44
CA THR A 60 2.65 0.48 -9.13
C THR A 60 1.68 -0.17 -8.14
N VAL A 61 2.18 -0.88 -7.15
CA VAL A 61 1.33 -1.69 -6.27
C VAL A 61 0.60 -0.80 -5.28
N ASN A 62 1.32 0.07 -4.58
CA ASN A 62 0.69 0.92 -3.58
C ASN A 62 0.04 2.16 -4.19
N GLY A 63 0.46 2.59 -5.37
CA GLY A 63 -0.13 3.72 -6.07
C GLY A 63 -1.26 3.29 -7.00
N ILE A 64 -0.90 2.74 -8.16
CA ILE A 64 -1.88 2.43 -9.23
C ILE A 64 -2.90 1.41 -8.75
N PHE A 65 -2.48 0.33 -8.12
CA PHE A 65 -3.41 -0.72 -7.71
C PHE A 65 -4.33 -0.26 -6.57
N ASN A 66 -3.83 0.56 -5.64
CA ASN A 66 -4.69 1.13 -4.61
C ASN A 66 -5.69 2.14 -5.19
N LEU A 67 -5.29 2.92 -6.19
CA LEU A 67 -6.23 3.80 -6.87
C LEU A 67 -7.33 3.00 -7.57
N ALA A 68 -6.95 1.97 -8.31
CA ALA A 68 -7.92 1.08 -8.97
C ALA A 68 -8.82 0.42 -7.93
N GLY A 69 -8.25 -0.05 -6.83
CA GLY A 69 -9.00 -0.64 -5.73
C GLY A 69 -10.00 0.34 -5.12
N ALA A 70 -9.60 1.59 -4.94
CA ALA A 70 -10.49 2.63 -4.42
C ALA A 70 -11.69 2.84 -5.34
N ILE A 71 -11.45 2.94 -6.65
CA ILE A 71 -12.52 3.09 -7.62
C ILE A 71 -13.48 1.91 -7.55
N LEU A 72 -12.95 0.69 -7.54
CA LEU A 72 -13.78 -0.51 -7.46
C LEU A 72 -14.54 -0.58 -6.15
N SER A 73 -13.93 -0.14 -5.04
CA SER A 73 -14.59 -0.11 -3.74
C SER A 73 -15.79 0.84 -3.76
N PHE A 74 -15.63 2.04 -4.31
CA PHE A 74 -16.72 3.00 -4.39
C PHE A 74 -17.85 2.52 -5.30
N PHE A 75 -17.56 1.68 -6.29
CA PHE A 75 -18.58 1.07 -7.14
C PHE A 75 -19.10 -0.26 -6.59
N LYS A 76 -18.68 -0.65 -5.39
CA LYS A 76 -19.14 -1.88 -4.72
C LYS A 76 -18.95 -3.14 -5.57
N TRP A 77 -17.81 -3.22 -6.28
CA TRP A 77 -17.53 -4.40 -7.08
C TRP A 77 -17.47 -5.64 -6.21
N LYS A 78 -17.97 -6.77 -6.72
CA LYS A 78 -18.14 -7.97 -5.90
C LYS A 78 -16.84 -8.50 -5.29
N PHE A 79 -15.69 -8.26 -5.92
CA PHE A 79 -14.39 -8.70 -5.42
C PHE A 79 -13.64 -7.63 -4.62
N THR A 80 -14.30 -6.54 -4.28
CA THR A 80 -13.71 -5.44 -3.50
C THR A 80 -13.03 -5.93 -2.22
N GLY A 81 -13.66 -6.87 -1.50
CA GLY A 81 -13.09 -7.39 -0.27
C GLY A 81 -11.77 -8.13 -0.50
N TRP A 82 -11.72 -8.97 -1.53
CA TRP A 82 -10.50 -9.69 -1.86
C TRP A 82 -9.38 -8.75 -2.30
N ILE A 83 -9.72 -7.72 -3.05
CA ILE A 83 -8.75 -6.69 -3.45
C ILE A 83 -8.23 -5.95 -2.23
N GLY A 84 -9.10 -5.58 -1.29
CA GLY A 84 -8.69 -4.93 -0.05
C GLY A 84 -7.71 -5.78 0.76
N ILE A 85 -7.98 -7.06 0.88
CA ILE A 85 -7.08 -7.99 1.57
C ILE A 85 -5.72 -8.05 0.85
N GLY A 86 -5.74 -8.20 -0.47
CA GLY A 86 -4.50 -8.27 -1.26
C GLY A 86 -3.68 -6.99 -1.17
N LEU A 87 -4.31 -5.84 -1.27
CA LEU A 87 -3.63 -4.55 -1.20
C LEU A 87 -3.11 -4.27 0.20
N GLY A 88 -3.88 -4.61 1.24
CA GLY A 88 -3.43 -4.46 2.61
C GLY A 88 -2.23 -5.35 2.91
N ALA A 89 -2.27 -6.60 2.45
CA ALA A 89 -1.15 -7.52 2.60
C ALA A 89 0.08 -7.00 1.86
N SER A 90 -0.10 -6.47 0.65
CA SER A 90 1.00 -5.90 -0.14
C SER A 90 1.63 -4.71 0.58
N LEU A 91 0.82 -3.86 1.19
CA LEU A 91 1.32 -2.71 1.95
C LEU A 91 2.13 -3.16 3.16
N ILE A 92 1.65 -4.15 3.89
CA ILE A 92 2.37 -4.71 5.05
C ILE A 92 3.70 -5.31 4.59
N ILE A 93 3.70 -6.06 3.51
CA ILE A 93 4.92 -6.64 2.95
C ILE A 93 5.89 -5.53 2.55
N TRP A 94 5.39 -4.48 1.88
CA TRP A 94 6.23 -3.35 1.47
C TRP A 94 6.89 -2.68 2.68
N ILE A 95 6.11 -2.40 3.72
CA ILE A 95 6.65 -1.76 4.94
C ILE A 95 7.68 -2.68 5.61
N THR A 96 7.43 -3.98 5.64
CA THR A 96 8.37 -4.95 6.22
C THR A 96 9.67 -4.95 5.43
N VAL A 97 9.61 -4.99 4.10
CA VAL A 97 10.80 -4.93 3.25
C VAL A 97 11.54 -3.61 3.46
N GLN A 98 10.81 -2.51 3.57
CA GLN A 98 11.39 -1.19 3.78
C GLN A 98 12.16 -1.13 5.10
N VAL A 99 11.57 -1.60 6.18
CA VAL A 99 12.21 -1.58 7.49
C VAL A 99 13.47 -2.46 7.50
N LEU A 100 13.42 -3.61 6.81
CA LEU A 100 14.55 -4.54 6.78
C LEU A 100 15.65 -4.10 5.81
N SER A 101 15.30 -3.37 4.75
CA SER A 101 16.24 -3.04 3.67
C SER A 101 16.76 -1.62 3.73
N ILE A 102 15.93 -0.66 4.12
CA ILE A 102 16.30 0.75 4.16
C ILE A 102 16.68 1.11 5.58
N GLN A 103 17.93 1.54 5.78
CA GLN A 103 18.44 1.86 7.11
C GLN A 103 18.00 3.27 7.55
N MET A 104 16.72 3.53 7.40
CA MET A 104 16.09 4.77 7.82
C MET A 104 14.72 4.44 8.37
N TYR A 105 14.47 4.84 9.61
CA TYR A 105 13.22 4.54 10.29
C TYR A 105 12.39 5.81 10.44
N HIS A 106 11.12 5.72 10.11
CA HIS A 106 10.22 6.85 10.14
C HIS A 106 8.89 6.41 10.76
N PHE A 107 8.20 7.35 11.43
CA PHE A 107 6.95 6.99 12.08
C PHE A 107 5.86 6.58 11.08
N PHE A 108 5.95 6.98 9.81
CA PHE A 108 5.03 6.53 8.78
C PHE A 108 5.07 5.02 8.57
N GLN A 109 6.18 4.37 8.91
CA GLN A 109 6.29 2.92 8.72
C GLN A 109 5.27 2.15 9.57
N PRO A 110 5.19 2.35 10.90
CA PRO A 110 4.16 1.71 11.68
C PRO A 110 2.75 2.20 11.34
N ALA A 111 2.61 3.48 10.96
CA ALA A 111 1.32 4.02 10.57
C ALA A 111 0.77 3.31 9.33
N TYR A 112 1.57 3.14 8.29
CA TYR A 112 1.13 2.44 7.08
C TYR A 112 0.98 0.94 7.29
N PHE A 113 1.74 0.34 8.20
CA PHE A 113 1.53 -1.05 8.59
C PHE A 113 0.13 -1.23 9.17
N ILE A 114 -0.28 -0.34 10.06
CA ILE A 114 -1.61 -0.35 10.65
C ILE A 114 -2.68 -0.13 9.57
N ILE A 115 -2.44 0.80 8.65
CA ILE A 115 -3.37 1.05 7.54
C ILE A 115 -3.55 -0.21 6.70
N GLY A 116 -2.48 -0.93 6.40
CA GLY A 116 -2.56 -2.20 5.69
C GLY A 116 -3.39 -3.23 6.44
N ALA A 117 -3.21 -3.32 7.75
CA ALA A 117 -4.00 -4.22 8.59
C ALA A 117 -5.49 -3.83 8.55
N ILE A 118 -5.79 -2.54 8.57
CA ILE A 118 -7.18 -2.06 8.48
C ILE A 118 -7.78 -2.43 7.12
N GLU A 119 -7.04 -2.29 6.03
CA GLU A 119 -7.52 -2.72 4.71
C GLU A 119 -7.88 -4.20 4.70
N ILE A 120 -7.05 -5.04 5.32
CA ILE A 120 -7.32 -6.48 5.41
C ILE A 120 -8.60 -6.73 6.21
N VAL A 121 -8.74 -6.10 7.36
CA VAL A 121 -9.93 -6.28 8.21
C VAL A 121 -11.19 -5.82 7.48
N LEU A 122 -11.15 -4.65 6.86
CA LEU A 122 -12.32 -4.14 6.13
C LEU A 122 -12.65 -5.05 4.94
N GLY A 123 -11.65 -5.54 4.23
CA GLY A 123 -11.87 -6.46 3.13
C GLY A 123 -12.50 -7.77 3.60
N TYR A 124 -12.01 -8.31 4.70
CA TYR A 124 -12.57 -9.52 5.29
C TYR A 124 -14.02 -9.31 5.72
N LEU A 125 -14.32 -8.18 6.37
CA LEU A 125 -15.68 -7.86 6.79
C LEU A 125 -16.61 -7.70 5.59
N TRP A 126 -16.14 -7.10 4.51
CA TRP A 126 -16.92 -6.99 3.28
C TRP A 126 -17.29 -8.37 2.75
N ILE A 127 -16.30 -9.28 2.65
CA ILE A 127 -16.52 -10.62 2.15
C ILE A 127 -17.53 -11.35 3.03
N LYS A 128 -17.34 -11.31 4.33
CA LYS A 128 -18.21 -11.98 5.28
C LYS A 128 -19.65 -11.47 5.20
N ARG A 129 -19.81 -10.15 5.08
CA ARG A 129 -21.14 -9.54 5.08
C ARG A 129 -21.86 -9.63 3.74
N THR A 130 -21.11 -9.88 2.67
CA THR A 130 -21.70 -10.11 1.35
C THR A 130 -21.78 -11.58 1.00
N ASN A 131 -21.47 -12.47 1.95
CA ASN A 131 -21.52 -13.93 1.77
C ASN A 131 -20.66 -14.42 0.62
N GLN A 132 -19.51 -13.80 0.39
CA GLN A 132 -18.55 -14.24 -0.61
C GLN A 132 -17.64 -15.34 -0.08
N ILE A 133 -17.67 -15.58 1.22
CA ILE A 133 -17.01 -16.72 1.83
C ILE A 133 -18.10 -17.77 2.07
N ILE A 134 -17.87 -18.95 1.54
CA ILE A 134 -18.77 -20.08 1.81
C ILE A 134 -18.35 -20.66 3.15
N ALA A 135 -19.26 -20.66 4.05
CA ALA A 135 -19.00 -21.17 5.38
C ALA A 135 -18.82 -22.68 5.36
#